data_ffb5e02dbac4101e1d0dfdac4a1dbd36
#
_entry.id   ffb5e02dbac4101e1d0dfdac4a1dbd36
#
_cell.length_a   1.000
_cell.length_b   1.000
_cell.length_c   1.000
_cell.angle_alpha   90.00
_cell.angle_beta   90.00
_cell.angle_gamma   90.00
#
_symmetry.space_group_name_H-M   'P 1'
#
loop_
_entity.id
_entity.type
_entity.pdbx_description
1 polymer ?
#
loop_
_entity_poly.entity_id
_entity_poly.type
_entity_poly.pdbx_seq_one_letter_code
_entity_poly.pdbx_strand_id
1 'polypeptide(L)'
;MKNSIMDTKFDRRILLLNKIIIVFIVLMTLLPLLPLLYIVVASFMDPKVLVSRGISFNPADWTVEGYQRVFSDQSILRGFINSLLYSFGFAALTVLLSVFTAYPLSKKDLVGRRWINYFLIVTMFFGGGLVPTYLLVKELGMLNTPWAIIVPVAVNVWNIILARAYFQGLPEELVEAAVIDGANDLQIFFKIMLPLAKPIMFVLFLYAFVGQWNSYFDAMIYIKDPNLEPLQLVLRKILIQSQPGQDMIGAQAAMNEMKRLADLIKYATIVISSLPLIVMYPFFQKYFDKGIMAGSLKG
;
A
#
# COMPACT_ATOMS: atom_id res chain seq x y z
N MET A 1 -58.31 1.87 -10.19
CA MET A 1 -57.88 3.22 -9.77
C MET A 1 -57.09 3.27 -8.44
N LYS A 2 -57.30 2.32 -7.50
CA LYS A 2 -56.61 2.34 -6.18
C LYS A 2 -55.15 1.88 -6.25
N ASN A 3 -54.72 1.04 -7.23
CA ASN A 3 -53.37 0.54 -7.37
C ASN A 3 -52.39 1.60 -7.96
N SER A 4 -52.85 2.52 -8.82
CA SER A 4 -51.95 3.53 -9.43
C SER A 4 -51.44 4.60 -8.45
N ILE A 5 -52.23 4.88 -7.37
CA ILE A 5 -51.86 5.89 -6.35
C ILE A 5 -50.85 5.29 -5.31
N MET A 6 -50.94 3.97 -5.11
CA MET A 6 -50.01 3.25 -4.19
C MET A 6 -48.63 3.09 -4.84
N ASP A 7 -48.57 2.83 -6.14
CA ASP A 7 -47.33 2.74 -6.91
C ASP A 7 -46.59 4.09 -6.94
N THR A 8 -47.30 5.22 -7.16
CA THR A 8 -46.62 6.53 -7.18
C THR A 8 -46.11 7.00 -5.84
N LYS A 9 -46.71 6.61 -4.72
CA LYS A 9 -46.17 6.89 -3.36
C LYS A 9 -45.01 6.01 -3.02
N PHE A 10 -45.01 4.75 -3.44
CA PHE A 10 -43.93 3.82 -3.29
C PHE A 10 -42.72 4.26 -4.09
N ASP A 11 -42.88 4.63 -5.34
CA ASP A 11 -41.83 5.16 -6.21
C ASP A 11 -41.22 6.45 -5.67
N ARG A 12 -42.03 7.38 -5.13
CA ARG A 12 -41.52 8.60 -4.48
C ARG A 12 -40.66 8.31 -3.23
N ARG A 13 -41.03 7.30 -2.43
CA ARG A 13 -40.24 6.89 -1.27
C ARG A 13 -38.92 6.27 -1.69
N ILE A 14 -38.90 5.43 -2.71
CA ILE A 14 -37.67 4.84 -3.27
C ILE A 14 -36.78 5.93 -3.84
N LEU A 15 -37.32 6.91 -4.57
CA LEU A 15 -36.56 8.04 -5.09
C LEU A 15 -35.97 8.92 -3.99
N LEU A 16 -36.69 9.15 -2.90
CA LEU A 16 -36.18 9.86 -1.72
C LEU A 16 -35.09 9.10 -1.02
N LEU A 17 -35.27 7.78 -0.81
CA LEU A 17 -34.24 6.92 -0.22
C LEU A 17 -32.97 6.90 -1.08
N ASN A 18 -33.10 6.77 -2.39
CA ASN A 18 -31.96 6.81 -3.31
C ASN A 18 -31.23 8.16 -3.26
N LYS A 19 -31.95 9.28 -3.17
CA LYS A 19 -31.31 10.60 -3.00
C LYS A 19 -30.56 10.70 -1.69
N ILE A 20 -31.14 10.22 -0.59
CA ILE A 20 -30.49 10.22 0.73
C ILE A 20 -29.23 9.35 0.70
N ILE A 21 -29.30 8.16 0.09
CA ILE A 21 -28.17 7.26 -0.07
C ILE A 21 -27.06 7.92 -0.90
N ILE A 22 -27.41 8.55 -2.02
CA ILE A 22 -26.45 9.27 -2.88
C ILE A 22 -25.77 10.39 -2.10
N VAL A 23 -26.55 11.24 -1.40
CA VAL A 23 -26.00 12.32 -0.57
C VAL A 23 -25.07 11.76 0.51
N PHE A 24 -25.48 10.68 1.18
CA PHE A 24 -24.65 10.02 2.19
C PHE A 24 -23.34 9.49 1.60
N ILE A 25 -23.40 8.81 0.43
CA ILE A 25 -22.20 8.31 -0.26
C ILE A 25 -21.27 9.47 -0.66
N VAL A 26 -21.82 10.55 -1.20
CA VAL A 26 -21.05 11.74 -1.58
C VAL A 26 -20.37 12.36 -0.36
N LEU A 27 -21.08 12.53 0.75
CA LEU A 27 -20.51 13.05 2.00
C LEU A 27 -19.41 12.13 2.55
N MET A 28 -19.63 10.82 2.56
CA MET A 28 -18.63 9.82 2.99
C MET A 28 -17.39 9.81 2.08
N THR A 29 -17.55 10.11 0.81
CA THR A 29 -16.43 10.21 -0.15
C THR A 29 -15.68 11.54 0.02
N LEU A 30 -16.39 12.65 0.22
CA LEU A 30 -15.77 13.97 0.38
C LEU A 30 -15.00 14.10 1.71
N LEU A 31 -15.48 13.46 2.78
CA LEU A 31 -14.86 13.55 4.10
C LEU A 31 -13.35 13.21 4.10
N PRO A 32 -12.88 12.08 3.55
CA PRO A 32 -11.45 11.78 3.47
C PRO A 32 -10.71 12.61 2.41
N LEU A 33 -11.41 13.17 1.40
CA LEU A 33 -10.79 14.01 0.39
C LEU A 33 -10.39 15.39 0.92
N LEU A 34 -11.14 15.95 1.88
CA LEU A 34 -10.86 17.28 2.45
C LEU A 34 -9.44 17.40 3.01
N PRO A 35 -8.95 16.49 3.90
CA PRO A 35 -7.58 16.58 4.41
C PRO A 35 -6.53 16.37 3.31
N LEU A 36 -6.81 15.56 2.30
CA LEU A 36 -5.89 15.38 1.16
C LEU A 36 -5.78 16.65 0.32
N LEU A 37 -6.91 17.29 -0.01
CA LEU A 37 -6.94 18.58 -0.70
C LEU A 37 -6.22 19.66 0.11
N TYR A 38 -6.43 19.68 1.44
CA TYR A 38 -5.71 20.59 2.33
C TYR A 38 -4.19 20.42 2.21
N ILE A 39 -3.68 19.19 2.24
CA ILE A 39 -2.24 18.90 2.10
C ILE A 39 -1.72 19.37 0.74
N VAL A 40 -2.47 19.12 -0.34
CA VAL A 40 -2.08 19.57 -1.69
C VAL A 40 -2.03 21.09 -1.75
N VAL A 41 -3.04 21.81 -1.25
CA VAL A 41 -3.05 23.28 -1.21
C VAL A 41 -1.91 23.80 -0.32
N ALA A 42 -1.74 23.22 0.87
CA ALA A 42 -0.70 23.59 1.82
C ALA A 42 0.72 23.42 1.24
N SER A 43 0.93 22.46 0.34
CA SER A 43 2.23 22.21 -0.30
C SER A 43 2.66 23.33 -1.26
N PHE A 44 1.73 24.17 -1.70
CA PHE A 44 1.99 25.33 -2.56
C PHE A 44 1.91 26.66 -1.81
N MET A 45 1.74 26.67 -0.49
CA MET A 45 1.57 27.89 0.31
C MET A 45 2.80 28.14 1.20
N ASP A 46 3.10 29.44 1.48
CA ASP A 46 4.04 29.78 2.53
C ASP A 46 3.47 29.37 3.90
N PRO A 47 4.20 28.56 4.70
CA PRO A 47 3.73 28.12 6.00
C PRO A 47 3.40 29.22 6.99
N LYS A 48 4.07 30.39 6.89
CA LYS A 48 3.76 31.56 7.74
C LYS A 48 2.34 32.06 7.47
N VAL A 49 1.95 32.11 6.18
CA VAL A 49 0.60 32.51 5.78
C VAL A 49 -0.41 31.45 6.19
N LEU A 50 -0.08 30.18 5.93
CA LEU A 50 -0.95 29.05 6.28
C LEU A 50 -1.27 29.00 7.77
N VAL A 51 -0.29 29.25 8.63
CA VAL A 51 -0.47 29.26 10.11
C VAL A 51 -1.22 30.51 10.58
N SER A 52 -0.96 31.69 9.96
CA SER A 52 -1.54 32.97 10.44
C SER A 52 -2.93 33.27 9.91
N ARG A 53 -3.23 32.86 8.67
CA ARG A 53 -4.48 33.20 7.95
C ARG A 53 -5.23 32.00 7.42
N GLY A 54 -4.68 30.78 7.51
CA GLY A 54 -5.24 29.59 6.89
C GLY A 54 -5.03 29.55 5.38
N ILE A 55 -5.92 28.85 4.66
CA ILE A 55 -5.86 28.75 3.19
C ILE A 55 -6.14 30.12 2.57
N SER A 56 -5.21 30.61 1.77
CA SER A 56 -5.32 31.85 0.99
C SER A 56 -5.41 31.53 -0.51
N PHE A 57 -6.29 32.24 -1.21
CA PHE A 57 -6.40 32.18 -2.68
C PHE A 57 -5.63 33.31 -3.38
N ASN A 58 -4.90 34.12 -2.61
CA ASN A 58 -4.05 35.18 -3.17
C ASN A 58 -2.78 34.56 -3.79
N PRO A 59 -2.50 34.76 -5.09
CA PRO A 59 -1.30 34.24 -5.75
C PRO A 59 0.03 34.64 -5.09
N ALA A 60 0.08 35.77 -4.39
CA ALA A 60 1.30 36.22 -3.67
C ALA A 60 1.66 35.33 -2.48
N ASP A 61 0.72 34.55 -1.95
CA ASP A 61 0.92 33.64 -0.83
C ASP A 61 1.34 32.23 -1.27
N TRP A 62 1.43 32.00 -2.59
CA TRP A 62 1.78 30.70 -3.17
C TRP A 62 3.26 30.62 -3.49
N THR A 63 3.86 29.48 -3.18
CA THR A 63 5.28 29.22 -3.39
C THR A 63 5.52 27.79 -3.84
N VAL A 64 6.53 27.58 -4.67
CA VAL A 64 7.04 26.25 -5.05
C VAL A 64 8.35 25.91 -4.36
N GLU A 65 8.77 26.75 -3.39
CA GLU A 65 10.05 26.58 -2.68
C GLU A 65 10.16 25.20 -2.02
N GLY A 66 9.07 24.67 -1.48
CA GLY A 66 9.04 23.34 -0.89
C GLY A 66 9.44 22.24 -1.89
N TYR A 67 8.91 22.30 -3.09
CA TYR A 67 9.26 21.36 -4.17
C TYR A 67 10.69 21.51 -4.63
N GLN A 68 11.16 22.75 -4.82
CA GLN A 68 12.57 23.02 -5.20
C GLN A 68 13.54 22.44 -4.17
N ARG A 69 13.25 22.58 -2.89
CA ARG A 69 14.07 22.01 -1.82
C ARG A 69 14.04 20.49 -1.80
N VAL A 70 12.86 19.87 -1.97
CA VAL A 70 12.74 18.42 -2.04
C VAL A 70 13.56 17.85 -3.19
N PHE A 71 13.49 18.47 -4.37
CA PHE A 71 14.28 18.03 -5.53
C PHE A 71 15.78 18.36 -5.44
N SER A 72 16.17 19.29 -4.58
CA SER A 72 17.57 19.61 -4.31
C SER A 72 18.17 18.76 -3.18
N ASP A 73 17.35 18.13 -2.36
CA ASP A 73 17.81 17.30 -1.25
C ASP A 73 18.10 15.86 -1.71
N GLN A 74 19.39 15.52 -1.75
CA GLN A 74 19.84 14.21 -2.18
C GLN A 74 19.34 13.08 -1.28
N SER A 75 19.09 13.33 0.01
CA SER A 75 18.61 12.30 0.93
C SER A 75 17.16 11.91 0.61
N ILE A 76 16.32 12.89 0.27
CA ILE A 76 14.92 12.66 -0.13
C ILE A 76 14.86 11.93 -1.47
N LEU A 77 15.62 12.39 -2.48
CA LEU A 77 15.65 11.74 -3.79
C LEU A 77 16.14 10.30 -3.73
N ARG A 78 17.22 10.08 -2.98
CA ARG A 78 17.77 8.73 -2.77
C ARG A 78 16.79 7.85 -2.01
N GLY A 79 16.21 8.37 -0.93
CA GLY A 79 15.17 7.68 -0.16
C GLY A 79 13.96 7.29 -1.02
N PHE A 80 13.55 8.17 -1.95
CA PHE A 80 12.47 7.89 -2.91
C PHE A 80 12.83 6.72 -3.83
N ILE A 81 14.03 6.72 -4.42
CA ILE A 81 14.52 5.63 -5.28
C ILE A 81 14.64 4.32 -4.49
N ASN A 82 15.21 4.38 -3.28
CA ASN A 82 15.31 3.22 -2.40
C ASN A 82 13.92 2.64 -2.09
N SER A 83 12.95 3.48 -1.71
CA SER A 83 11.58 3.03 -1.47
C SER A 83 10.95 2.36 -2.68
N LEU A 84 11.14 2.90 -3.90
CA LEU A 84 10.65 2.28 -5.13
C LEU A 84 11.27 0.89 -5.33
N LEU A 85 12.59 0.79 -5.26
CA LEU A 85 13.30 -0.47 -5.47
C LEU A 85 12.95 -1.53 -4.42
N TYR A 86 12.88 -1.12 -3.14
CA TYR A 86 12.57 -2.04 -2.04
C TYR A 86 11.10 -2.50 -2.10
N SER A 87 10.18 -1.59 -2.39
CA SER A 87 8.76 -1.94 -2.51
C SER A 87 8.50 -2.83 -3.71
N PHE A 88 9.16 -2.57 -4.83
CA PHE A 88 9.04 -3.40 -6.02
C PHE A 88 9.63 -4.79 -5.81
N GLY A 89 10.85 -4.87 -5.25
CA GLY A 89 11.53 -6.13 -4.92
C GLY A 89 10.76 -6.96 -3.89
N PHE A 90 10.25 -6.31 -2.83
CA PHE A 90 9.41 -6.94 -1.83
C PHE A 90 8.10 -7.48 -2.42
N ALA A 91 7.39 -6.67 -3.20
CA ALA A 91 6.13 -7.07 -3.81
C ALA A 91 6.32 -8.23 -4.80
N ALA A 92 7.35 -8.17 -5.64
CA ALA A 92 7.66 -9.26 -6.57
C ALA A 92 7.98 -10.57 -5.83
N LEU A 93 8.83 -10.51 -4.80
CA LEU A 93 9.19 -11.68 -3.99
C LEU A 93 7.98 -12.25 -3.24
N THR A 94 7.17 -11.38 -2.62
CA THR A 94 5.96 -11.78 -1.88
C THR A 94 4.95 -12.47 -2.80
N VAL A 95 4.68 -11.92 -4.00
CA VAL A 95 3.77 -12.53 -4.96
C VAL A 95 4.28 -13.88 -5.43
N LEU A 96 5.57 -13.95 -5.76
CA LEU A 96 6.20 -15.19 -6.20
C LEU A 96 6.04 -16.27 -5.13
N LEU A 97 6.47 -16.00 -3.90
CA LEU A 97 6.37 -16.96 -2.80
C LEU A 97 4.91 -17.34 -2.50
N SER A 98 3.99 -16.36 -2.52
CA SER A 98 2.57 -16.62 -2.27
C SER A 98 1.94 -17.53 -3.32
N VAL A 99 2.18 -17.26 -4.60
CA VAL A 99 1.59 -18.03 -5.71
C VAL A 99 2.16 -19.44 -5.80
N PHE A 100 3.48 -19.59 -5.65
CA PHE A 100 4.14 -20.90 -5.65
C PHE A 100 3.72 -21.78 -4.47
N THR A 101 3.44 -21.17 -3.31
CA THR A 101 2.93 -21.90 -2.14
C THR A 101 1.45 -22.18 -2.26
N ALA A 102 0.66 -21.25 -2.77
CA ALA A 102 -0.80 -21.34 -2.84
C ALA A 102 -1.30 -22.38 -3.83
N TYR A 103 -0.64 -22.51 -5.00
CA TYR A 103 -1.09 -23.44 -6.04
C TYR A 103 -1.09 -24.89 -5.58
N PRO A 104 -0.01 -25.48 -5.06
CA PRO A 104 -0.05 -26.85 -4.54
C PRO A 104 -1.09 -27.00 -3.42
N LEU A 105 -1.17 -26.00 -2.52
CA LEU A 105 -2.14 -26.01 -1.42
C LEU A 105 -3.59 -25.84 -1.87
N SER A 106 -3.85 -25.45 -3.10
CA SER A 106 -5.21 -25.41 -3.67
C SER A 106 -5.70 -26.79 -4.09
N LYS A 107 -4.81 -27.71 -4.47
CA LYS A 107 -5.13 -29.06 -4.91
C LYS A 107 -5.65 -29.91 -3.76
N LYS A 108 -6.71 -30.73 -4.02
CA LYS A 108 -7.36 -31.57 -3.01
C LYS A 108 -6.57 -32.80 -2.65
N ASP A 109 -5.78 -33.28 -3.58
CA ASP A 109 -4.98 -34.52 -3.55
C ASP A 109 -3.60 -34.35 -2.91
N LEU A 110 -3.19 -33.11 -2.57
CA LEU A 110 -1.88 -32.88 -1.92
C LEU A 110 -1.82 -33.53 -0.54
N VAL A 111 -0.89 -34.49 -0.41
CA VAL A 111 -0.63 -35.19 0.86
C VAL A 111 -0.13 -34.20 1.91
N GLY A 112 -0.72 -34.26 3.11
CA GLY A 112 -0.34 -33.35 4.21
C GLY A 112 -0.92 -31.92 4.11
N ARG A 113 -1.69 -31.59 3.08
CA ARG A 113 -2.29 -30.27 2.86
C ARG A 113 -2.92 -29.67 4.13
N ARG A 114 -3.67 -30.49 4.89
CA ARG A 114 -4.37 -30.04 6.10
C ARG A 114 -3.38 -29.56 7.16
N TRP A 115 -2.31 -30.31 7.39
CA TRP A 115 -1.29 -29.98 8.37
C TRP A 115 -0.47 -28.75 7.98
N ILE A 116 -0.10 -28.63 6.70
CA ILE A 116 0.59 -27.44 6.18
C ILE A 116 -0.28 -26.18 6.36
N ASN A 117 -1.57 -26.27 6.04
CA ASN A 117 -2.48 -25.15 6.26
C ASN A 117 -2.62 -24.75 7.72
N TYR A 118 -2.73 -25.72 8.65
CA TYR A 118 -2.75 -25.42 10.08
C TYR A 118 -1.47 -24.78 10.54
N PHE A 119 -0.31 -25.28 10.10
CA PHE A 119 0.97 -24.69 10.42
C PHE A 119 1.06 -23.23 9.96
N LEU A 120 0.71 -22.95 8.71
CA LEU A 120 0.69 -21.59 8.18
C LEU A 120 -0.24 -20.67 9.00
N ILE A 121 -1.47 -21.13 9.34
CA ILE A 121 -2.41 -20.35 10.14
C ILE A 121 -1.83 -20.09 11.55
N VAL A 122 -1.21 -21.07 12.18
CA VAL A 122 -0.59 -20.92 13.51
C VAL A 122 0.51 -19.84 13.44
N THR A 123 1.38 -19.85 12.42
CA THR A 123 2.44 -18.83 12.28
C THR A 123 1.88 -17.41 12.08
N MET A 124 0.64 -17.26 11.64
CA MET A 124 0.00 -15.97 11.49
C MET A 124 -0.35 -15.32 12.84
N PHE A 125 -0.65 -16.14 13.86
CA PHE A 125 -0.99 -15.67 15.21
C PHE A 125 0.17 -15.69 16.19
N PHE A 126 1.20 -16.49 15.92
CA PHE A 126 2.36 -16.65 16.80
C PHE A 126 3.63 -16.21 16.07
N GLY A 127 4.01 -14.95 16.25
CA GLY A 127 5.28 -14.41 15.75
C GLY A 127 6.39 -14.55 16.80
N GLY A 128 7.64 -14.67 16.36
CA GLY A 128 8.80 -14.73 17.23
C GLY A 128 9.09 -13.42 17.98
N GLY A 129 8.52 -12.32 17.56
CA GLY A 129 8.76 -10.99 18.12
C GLY A 129 10.00 -10.29 17.54
N LEU A 130 10.19 -9.04 17.93
CA LEU A 130 11.21 -8.17 17.37
C LEU A 130 12.63 -8.67 17.64
N VAL A 131 12.94 -9.04 18.89
CA VAL A 131 14.31 -9.41 19.28
C VAL A 131 14.80 -10.69 18.60
N PRO A 132 14.04 -11.80 18.59
CA PRO A 132 14.41 -13.00 17.83
C PRO A 132 14.59 -12.75 16.34
N THR A 133 13.70 -11.94 15.72
CA THR A 133 13.82 -11.60 14.30
C THR A 133 15.06 -10.77 14.02
N TYR A 134 15.39 -9.80 14.88
CA TYR A 134 16.62 -9.03 14.77
C TYR A 134 17.87 -9.90 14.84
N LEU A 135 17.92 -10.84 15.79
CA LEU A 135 19.05 -11.76 15.94
C LEU A 135 19.21 -12.64 14.71
N LEU A 136 18.11 -13.17 14.17
CA LEU A 136 18.13 -13.96 12.94
C LEU A 136 18.66 -13.16 11.74
N VAL A 137 18.16 -11.93 11.55
CA VAL A 137 18.61 -11.02 10.47
C VAL A 137 20.12 -10.71 10.63
N LYS A 138 20.57 -10.54 11.88
CA LYS A 138 21.98 -10.31 12.18
C LYS A 138 22.84 -11.53 11.87
N GLU A 139 22.43 -12.72 12.28
CA GLU A 139 23.16 -13.97 12.03
C GLU A 139 23.24 -14.31 10.54
N LEU A 140 22.20 -13.99 9.77
CA LEU A 140 22.18 -14.13 8.32
C LEU A 140 23.01 -13.07 7.58
N GLY A 141 23.66 -12.13 8.31
CA GLY A 141 24.48 -11.08 7.71
C GLY A 141 23.70 -10.04 6.90
N MET A 142 22.40 -9.93 7.11
CA MET A 142 21.54 -9.03 6.34
C MET A 142 21.50 -7.59 6.89
N LEU A 143 21.99 -7.35 8.12
CA LEU A 143 21.97 -6.00 8.70
C LEU A 143 22.66 -4.99 7.78
N ASN A 144 22.09 -3.79 7.74
CA ASN A 144 22.55 -2.69 6.90
C ASN A 144 22.55 -3.02 5.39
N THR A 145 21.60 -3.84 4.97
CA THR A 145 21.36 -4.14 3.55
C THR A 145 19.85 -4.06 3.24
N PRO A 146 19.45 -3.84 1.98
CA PRO A 146 18.03 -3.87 1.58
C PRO A 146 17.35 -5.21 1.90
N TRP A 147 18.10 -6.30 1.92
CA TRP A 147 17.56 -7.64 2.19
C TRP A 147 16.98 -7.79 3.59
N ALA A 148 17.49 -7.02 4.57
CA ALA A 148 16.97 -7.02 5.94
C ALA A 148 15.50 -6.58 6.03
N ILE A 149 15.04 -5.75 5.11
CA ILE A 149 13.67 -5.23 5.08
C ILE A 149 12.79 -5.92 4.04
N ILE A 150 13.37 -6.68 3.10
CA ILE A 150 12.65 -7.37 2.05
C ILE A 150 12.35 -8.82 2.43
N VAL A 151 13.39 -9.59 2.86
CA VAL A 151 13.30 -11.04 2.99
C VAL A 151 12.50 -11.52 4.21
N PRO A 152 12.70 -10.98 5.43
CA PRO A 152 12.09 -11.55 6.65
C PRO A 152 10.56 -11.54 6.63
N VAL A 153 9.94 -10.59 5.93
CA VAL A 153 8.49 -10.40 5.87
C VAL A 153 7.88 -10.76 4.51
N ALA A 154 8.68 -11.33 3.58
CA ALA A 154 8.23 -11.64 2.23
C ALA A 154 7.21 -12.81 2.18
N VAL A 155 7.29 -13.76 3.12
CA VAL A 155 6.28 -14.81 3.26
C VAL A 155 5.09 -14.27 4.04
N ASN A 156 4.02 -13.97 3.34
CA ASN A 156 2.78 -13.47 3.94
C ASN A 156 1.67 -14.52 3.84
N VAL A 157 1.29 -15.10 4.97
CA VAL A 157 0.29 -16.19 5.02
C VAL A 157 -1.08 -15.72 4.52
N TRP A 158 -1.46 -14.47 4.78
CA TRP A 158 -2.72 -13.91 4.28
C TRP A 158 -2.75 -13.89 2.75
N ASN A 159 -1.65 -13.48 2.12
CA ASN A 159 -1.53 -13.50 0.66
C ASN A 159 -1.58 -14.92 0.09
N ILE A 160 -0.98 -15.91 0.79
CA ILE A 160 -1.05 -17.31 0.41
C ILE A 160 -2.52 -17.81 0.46
N ILE A 161 -3.27 -17.46 1.51
CA ILE A 161 -4.68 -17.84 1.66
C ILE A 161 -5.53 -17.24 0.53
N LEU A 162 -5.33 -15.95 0.21
CA LEU A 162 -6.04 -15.27 -0.87
C LEU A 162 -5.75 -15.91 -2.23
N ALA A 163 -4.45 -16.14 -2.54
CA ALA A 163 -4.05 -16.79 -3.77
C ALA A 163 -4.62 -18.22 -3.87
N ARG A 164 -4.59 -18.98 -2.77
CA ARG A 164 -5.17 -20.33 -2.72
C ARG A 164 -6.68 -20.31 -2.98
N ALA A 165 -7.41 -19.40 -2.34
CA ALA A 165 -8.86 -19.26 -2.56
C ALA A 165 -9.16 -18.93 -4.03
N TYR A 166 -8.34 -18.09 -4.65
CA TYR A 166 -8.45 -17.77 -6.08
C TYR A 166 -8.25 -19.00 -6.96
N PHE A 167 -7.17 -19.77 -6.75
CA PHE A 167 -6.93 -21.01 -7.52
C PHE A 167 -8.05 -22.04 -7.34
N GLN A 168 -8.63 -22.16 -6.14
CA GLN A 168 -9.76 -23.03 -5.88
C GLN A 168 -11.06 -22.57 -6.56
N GLY A 169 -11.15 -21.32 -6.97
CA GLY A 169 -12.27 -20.76 -7.71
C GLY A 169 -12.18 -20.96 -9.23
N LEU A 170 -11.03 -21.39 -9.74
CA LEU A 170 -10.86 -21.67 -11.17
C LEU A 170 -11.53 -22.99 -11.54
N PRO A 171 -12.06 -23.13 -12.79
CA PRO A 171 -12.70 -24.36 -13.26
C PRO A 171 -11.72 -25.55 -13.23
N GLU A 172 -12.11 -26.67 -12.60
CA GLU A 172 -11.29 -27.90 -12.56
C GLU A 172 -11.14 -28.53 -13.95
N GLU A 173 -12.10 -28.32 -14.84
CA GLU A 173 -12.12 -28.84 -16.22
C GLU A 173 -10.90 -28.40 -17.04
N LEU A 174 -10.34 -27.23 -16.74
CA LEU A 174 -9.11 -26.74 -17.42
C LEU A 174 -7.88 -27.60 -17.07
N VAL A 175 -7.82 -28.09 -15.84
CA VAL A 175 -6.74 -28.97 -15.38
C VAL A 175 -6.95 -30.38 -15.95
N GLU A 176 -8.19 -30.90 -15.91
CA GLU A 176 -8.54 -32.22 -16.43
C GLU A 176 -8.24 -32.32 -17.95
N ALA A 177 -8.64 -31.33 -18.74
CA ALA A 177 -8.35 -31.28 -20.16
C ALA A 177 -6.83 -31.30 -20.44
N ALA A 178 -6.06 -30.52 -19.68
CA ALA A 178 -4.62 -30.49 -19.82
C ALA A 178 -3.93 -31.83 -19.46
N VAL A 179 -4.47 -32.55 -18.45
CA VAL A 179 -3.98 -33.88 -18.09
C VAL A 179 -4.26 -34.89 -19.22
N ILE A 180 -5.45 -34.82 -19.85
CA ILE A 180 -5.81 -35.66 -21.00
C ILE A 180 -4.86 -35.38 -22.16
N ASP A 181 -4.47 -34.11 -22.38
CA ASP A 181 -3.49 -33.68 -23.38
C ASP A 181 -2.03 -34.06 -23.03
N GLY A 182 -1.81 -34.77 -21.89
CA GLY A 182 -0.49 -35.24 -21.47
C GLY A 182 0.40 -34.19 -20.83
N ALA A 183 -0.16 -33.06 -20.40
CA ALA A 183 0.60 -32.02 -19.68
C ALA A 183 0.97 -32.49 -18.25
N ASN A 184 2.23 -32.25 -17.86
CA ASN A 184 2.67 -32.46 -16.50
C ASN A 184 2.28 -31.27 -15.57
N ASP A 185 2.37 -31.47 -14.25
CA ASP A 185 1.98 -30.46 -13.24
C ASP A 185 2.66 -29.11 -13.43
N LEU A 186 3.95 -29.09 -13.80
CA LEU A 186 4.68 -27.84 -14.04
C LEU A 186 4.16 -27.12 -15.30
N GLN A 187 3.85 -27.88 -16.36
CA GLN A 187 3.26 -27.30 -17.58
C GLN A 187 1.87 -26.72 -17.28
N ILE A 188 1.04 -27.44 -16.54
CA ILE A 188 -0.28 -26.96 -16.10
C ILE A 188 -0.11 -25.67 -15.30
N PHE A 189 0.81 -25.65 -14.32
CA PHE A 189 1.05 -24.47 -13.51
C PHE A 189 1.48 -23.28 -14.36
N PHE A 190 2.58 -23.41 -15.12
CA PHE A 190 3.17 -22.24 -15.82
C PHE A 190 2.37 -21.80 -17.04
N LYS A 191 1.76 -22.74 -17.79
CA LYS A 191 1.09 -22.41 -19.06
C LYS A 191 -0.40 -22.10 -18.89
N ILE A 192 -1.06 -22.61 -17.84
CA ILE A 192 -2.51 -22.46 -17.65
C ILE A 192 -2.81 -21.69 -16.37
N MET A 193 -2.42 -22.21 -15.21
CA MET A 193 -2.85 -21.67 -13.94
C MET A 193 -2.24 -20.31 -13.62
N LEU A 194 -0.94 -20.12 -13.88
CA LEU A 194 -0.25 -18.87 -13.64
C LEU A 194 -0.74 -17.71 -14.52
N PRO A 195 -0.96 -17.89 -15.84
CA PRO A 195 -1.60 -16.87 -16.66
C PRO A 195 -3.01 -16.51 -16.21
N LEU A 196 -3.82 -17.49 -15.77
CA LEU A 196 -5.15 -17.25 -15.22
C LEU A 196 -5.13 -16.55 -13.85
N ALA A 197 -4.05 -16.73 -13.10
CA ALA A 197 -3.87 -16.10 -11.79
C ALA A 197 -3.39 -14.63 -11.87
N LYS A 198 -3.15 -14.08 -13.07
CA LYS A 198 -2.72 -12.68 -13.22
C LYS A 198 -3.56 -11.69 -12.40
N PRO A 199 -4.91 -11.74 -12.37
CA PRO A 199 -5.68 -10.79 -11.59
C PRO A 199 -5.32 -10.80 -10.11
N ILE A 200 -5.25 -11.98 -9.48
CA ILE A 200 -4.89 -12.08 -8.07
C ILE A 200 -3.43 -11.68 -7.84
N MET A 201 -2.51 -12.03 -8.73
CA MET A 201 -1.10 -11.63 -8.62
C MET A 201 -0.95 -10.11 -8.60
N PHE A 202 -1.70 -9.38 -9.43
CA PHE A 202 -1.70 -7.92 -9.43
C PHE A 202 -2.26 -7.33 -8.13
N VAL A 203 -3.33 -7.91 -7.60
CA VAL A 203 -3.91 -7.47 -6.31
C VAL A 203 -2.91 -7.67 -5.18
N LEU A 204 -2.29 -8.85 -5.08
CA LEU A 204 -1.28 -9.15 -4.07
C LEU A 204 -0.05 -8.27 -4.21
N PHE A 205 0.39 -7.99 -5.45
CA PHE A 205 1.49 -7.09 -5.72
C PHE A 205 1.20 -5.68 -5.20
N LEU A 206 0.01 -5.15 -5.48
CA LEU A 206 -0.38 -3.82 -5.02
C LEU A 206 -0.39 -3.74 -3.49
N TYR A 207 -0.99 -4.72 -2.81
CA TYR A 207 -1.00 -4.74 -1.34
C TYR A 207 0.40 -4.81 -0.74
N ALA A 208 1.26 -5.67 -1.28
CA ALA A 208 2.64 -5.79 -0.84
C ALA A 208 3.44 -4.50 -1.11
N PHE A 209 3.31 -3.94 -2.32
CA PHE A 209 3.98 -2.70 -2.70
C PHE A 209 3.57 -1.54 -1.79
N VAL A 210 2.26 -1.31 -1.62
CA VAL A 210 1.74 -0.22 -0.77
C VAL A 210 2.16 -0.40 0.68
N GLY A 211 2.12 -1.63 1.20
CA GLY A 211 2.57 -1.95 2.55
C GLY A 211 4.04 -1.58 2.76
N GLN A 212 4.91 -2.03 1.87
CA GLN A 212 6.35 -1.76 1.94
C GLN A 212 6.68 -0.29 1.68
N TRP A 213 5.99 0.36 0.72
CA TRP A 213 6.14 1.78 0.44
C TRP A 213 5.93 2.67 1.67
N ASN A 214 4.97 2.32 2.51
CA ASN A 214 4.64 3.05 3.74
C ASN A 214 5.44 2.59 4.97
N SER A 215 6.26 1.54 4.85
CA SER A 215 7.04 1.00 5.95
C SER A 215 8.27 1.86 6.23
N TYR A 216 8.53 2.14 7.51
CA TYR A 216 9.76 2.79 7.98
C TYR A 216 10.39 2.04 9.16
N PHE A 217 9.58 1.24 9.88
CA PHE A 217 9.98 0.69 11.17
C PHE A 217 11.13 -0.32 11.04
N ASP A 218 11.02 -1.25 10.09
CA ASP A 218 12.07 -2.23 9.86
C ASP A 218 13.37 -1.57 9.38
N ALA A 219 13.25 -0.56 8.50
CA ALA A 219 14.40 0.22 8.07
C ALA A 219 15.08 0.96 9.24
N MET A 220 14.29 1.50 10.17
CA MET A 220 14.82 2.18 11.37
C MET A 220 15.64 1.24 12.26
N ILE A 221 15.29 -0.06 12.28
CA ILE A 221 15.97 -1.07 13.12
C ILE A 221 17.19 -1.66 12.43
N TYR A 222 17.07 -1.98 11.13
CA TYR A 222 18.07 -2.78 10.42
C TYR A 222 19.06 -1.96 9.60
N ILE A 223 18.70 -0.72 9.18
CA ILE A 223 19.52 0.13 8.31
C ILE A 223 20.25 1.18 9.16
N LYS A 224 21.57 1.27 8.97
CA LYS A 224 22.43 2.27 9.62
C LYS A 224 23.00 3.29 8.63
N ASP A 225 23.22 2.87 7.37
CA ASP A 225 23.74 3.73 6.32
C ASP A 225 22.62 4.68 5.80
N PRO A 226 22.80 6.02 5.93
CA PRO A 226 21.84 6.98 5.43
C PRO A 226 21.55 6.83 3.92
N ASN A 227 22.51 6.27 3.17
CA ASN A 227 22.34 6.05 1.73
C ASN A 227 21.35 4.93 1.38
N LEU A 228 21.03 4.05 2.33
CA LEU A 228 20.11 2.92 2.16
C LEU A 228 18.73 3.19 2.77
N GLU A 229 18.51 4.36 3.36
CA GLU A 229 17.24 4.68 4.01
C GLU A 229 16.11 4.83 2.98
N PRO A 230 14.93 4.24 3.24
CA PRO A 230 13.74 4.50 2.45
C PRO A 230 13.13 5.86 2.77
N LEU A 231 12.34 6.40 1.85
CA LEU A 231 11.72 7.72 1.94
C LEU A 231 10.96 7.96 3.26
N GLN A 232 10.18 6.98 3.71
CA GLN A 232 9.38 7.13 4.93
C GLN A 232 10.25 7.29 6.19
N LEU A 233 11.43 6.70 6.22
CA LEU A 233 12.39 6.89 7.32
C LEU A 233 13.03 8.29 7.25
N VAL A 234 13.40 8.75 6.06
CA VAL A 234 13.91 10.12 5.83
C VAL A 234 12.87 11.15 6.24
N LEU A 235 11.61 10.99 5.80
CA LEU A 235 10.49 11.87 6.19
C LEU A 235 10.27 11.92 7.69
N ARG A 236 10.29 10.76 8.35
CA ARG A 236 10.15 10.68 9.80
C ARG A 236 11.25 11.48 10.51
N LYS A 237 12.50 11.40 10.04
CA LYS A 237 13.62 12.17 10.60
C LYS A 237 13.38 13.67 10.42
N ILE A 238 12.98 14.13 9.24
CA ILE A 238 12.66 15.54 8.98
C ILE A 238 11.55 16.03 9.92
N LEU A 239 10.48 15.22 10.09
CA LEU A 239 9.36 15.56 10.97
C LEU A 239 9.75 15.67 12.45
N ILE A 240 10.65 14.80 12.93
CA ILE A 240 11.11 14.84 14.32
C ILE A 240 12.06 16.02 14.53
N GLN A 241 12.96 16.28 13.60
CA GLN A 241 13.92 17.39 13.67
C GLN A 241 13.22 18.77 13.58
N SER A 242 12.04 18.84 12.97
CA SER A 242 11.25 20.07 12.87
C SER A 242 10.50 20.43 14.16
N GLN A 243 10.47 19.54 15.16
CA GLN A 243 9.89 19.86 16.46
C GLN A 243 10.91 20.65 17.30
N PRO A 244 10.60 21.88 17.76
CA PRO A 244 11.53 22.68 18.55
C PRO A 244 11.85 21.95 19.87
N GLY A 245 13.13 21.63 20.09
CA GLY A 245 13.59 21.25 21.42
C GLY A 245 13.40 22.44 22.38
N GLN A 246 12.92 22.15 23.60
CA GLN A 246 12.58 23.17 24.62
C GLN A 246 13.76 24.00 25.13
N ASP A 247 15.00 23.76 24.69
CA ASP A 247 16.20 24.24 25.38
C ASP A 247 16.97 25.36 24.69
N MET A 248 16.45 26.02 23.64
CA MET A 248 17.15 27.12 22.98
C MET A 248 16.46 28.48 23.15
N ILE A 249 16.68 29.09 24.29
CA ILE A 249 16.35 30.50 24.56
C ILE A 249 17.45 31.35 23.90
N GLY A 250 17.17 31.99 22.78
CA GLY A 250 18.09 33.00 22.18
C GLY A 250 18.14 33.10 20.65
N ALA A 251 17.55 32.15 19.92
CA ALA A 251 17.59 32.15 18.44
C ALA A 251 16.18 32.05 17.80
N GLN A 252 15.21 32.78 18.33
CA GLN A 252 13.78 32.69 17.94
C GLN A 252 13.56 32.86 16.44
N ALA A 253 14.30 33.80 15.81
CA ALA A 253 14.17 34.07 14.37
C ALA A 253 14.71 32.90 13.50
N ALA A 254 15.87 32.33 13.87
CA ALA A 254 16.46 31.20 13.18
C ALA A 254 15.61 29.92 13.36
N MET A 255 15.05 29.70 14.56
CA MET A 255 14.13 28.59 14.82
C MET A 255 12.83 28.70 14.02
N ASN A 256 12.26 29.91 13.90
CA ASN A 256 11.06 30.14 13.11
C ASN A 256 11.30 29.87 11.62
N GLU A 257 12.48 30.23 11.09
CA GLU A 257 12.83 29.94 9.70
C GLU A 257 13.09 28.45 9.46
N MET A 258 13.79 27.76 10.38
CA MET A 258 13.95 26.31 10.31
C MET A 258 12.62 25.57 10.34
N LYS A 259 11.68 25.99 11.20
CA LYS A 259 10.34 25.44 11.25
C LYS A 259 9.57 25.69 9.95
N ARG A 260 9.66 26.91 9.40
CA ARG A 260 9.06 27.22 8.10
C ARG A 260 9.56 26.30 6.99
N LEU A 261 10.88 26.13 6.92
CA LEU A 261 11.51 25.26 5.92
C LEU A 261 11.10 23.80 6.09
N ALA A 262 11.04 23.31 7.32
CA ALA A 262 10.60 21.96 7.62
C ALA A 262 9.12 21.73 7.22
N ASP A 263 8.25 22.70 7.48
CA ASP A 263 6.83 22.62 7.10
C ASP A 263 6.66 22.69 5.57
N LEU A 264 7.44 23.49 4.85
CA LEU A 264 7.48 23.51 3.39
C LEU A 264 7.86 22.14 2.81
N ILE A 265 8.97 21.57 3.28
CA ILE A 265 9.45 20.26 2.83
C ILE A 265 8.45 19.17 3.17
N LYS A 266 7.84 19.22 4.36
CA LYS A 266 6.85 18.24 4.82
C LYS A 266 5.68 18.08 3.85
N TYR A 267 4.96 19.17 3.54
CA TYR A 267 3.78 19.10 2.68
C TYR A 267 4.16 18.70 1.25
N ALA A 268 5.22 19.29 0.69
CA ALA A 268 5.71 18.94 -0.65
C ALA A 268 6.10 17.46 -0.74
N THR A 269 6.78 16.92 0.28
CA THR A 269 7.21 15.50 0.27
C THR A 269 6.04 14.55 0.44
N ILE A 270 5.01 14.89 1.23
CA ILE A 270 3.79 14.08 1.33
C ILE A 270 3.11 13.96 -0.04
N VAL A 271 3.00 15.06 -0.78
CA VAL A 271 2.43 15.04 -2.14
C VAL A 271 3.29 14.18 -3.07
N ILE A 272 4.61 14.39 -3.11
CA ILE A 272 5.53 13.62 -3.95
C ILE A 272 5.50 12.13 -3.58
N SER A 273 5.47 11.80 -2.29
CA SER A 273 5.41 10.40 -1.84
C SER A 273 4.10 9.68 -2.18
N SER A 274 3.02 10.42 -2.43
CA SER A 274 1.75 9.82 -2.88
C SER A 274 1.69 9.58 -4.40
N LEU A 275 2.54 10.25 -5.20
CA LEU A 275 2.51 10.14 -6.66
C LEU A 275 2.68 8.71 -7.19
N PRO A 276 3.62 7.87 -6.71
CA PRO A 276 3.75 6.51 -7.22
C PRO A 276 2.47 5.69 -7.08
N LEU A 277 1.76 5.83 -5.95
CA LEU A 277 0.53 5.12 -5.70
C LEU A 277 -0.60 5.61 -6.62
N ILE A 278 -0.69 6.93 -6.83
CA ILE A 278 -1.67 7.54 -7.74
C ILE A 278 -1.41 7.09 -9.18
N VAL A 279 -0.14 7.09 -9.61
CA VAL A 279 0.23 6.68 -10.97
C VAL A 279 -0.01 5.17 -11.18
N MET A 280 0.23 4.35 -10.18
CA MET A 280 0.01 2.91 -10.26
C MET A 280 -1.48 2.55 -10.33
N TYR A 281 -2.36 3.29 -9.65
CA TYR A 281 -3.78 2.94 -9.52
C TYR A 281 -4.49 2.61 -10.84
N PRO A 282 -4.41 3.41 -11.92
CA PRO A 282 -5.08 3.09 -13.19
C PRO A 282 -4.65 1.76 -13.83
N PHE A 283 -3.40 1.34 -13.61
CA PHE A 283 -2.89 0.08 -14.14
C PHE A 283 -3.50 -1.12 -13.41
N PHE A 284 -3.83 -0.97 -12.14
CA PHE A 284 -4.39 -2.04 -11.30
C PHE A 284 -5.92 -2.08 -11.33
N GLN A 285 -6.59 -0.94 -11.54
CA GLN A 285 -8.04 -0.82 -11.54
C GLN A 285 -8.74 -1.87 -12.41
N LYS A 286 -8.25 -2.11 -13.63
CA LYS A 286 -8.81 -3.10 -14.55
C LYS A 286 -8.79 -4.55 -14.04
N TYR A 287 -7.93 -4.87 -13.06
CA TYR A 287 -7.84 -6.21 -12.47
C TYR A 287 -8.74 -6.35 -11.25
N PHE A 288 -9.03 -5.25 -10.53
CA PHE A 288 -10.01 -5.24 -9.44
C PHE A 288 -11.41 -5.56 -9.94
N ASP A 289 -11.85 -4.96 -11.04
CA ASP A 289 -13.19 -5.19 -11.61
C ASP A 289 -13.40 -6.66 -11.97
N LYS A 290 -12.36 -7.34 -12.46
CA LYS A 290 -12.42 -8.77 -12.82
C LYS A 290 -12.33 -9.70 -11.60
N GLY A 291 -11.60 -9.31 -10.57
CA GLY A 291 -11.43 -10.13 -9.35
C GLY A 291 -12.67 -10.17 -8.46
N ILE A 292 -13.39 -9.06 -8.37
CA ILE A 292 -14.63 -8.94 -7.58
C ILE A 292 -15.76 -9.76 -8.21
N MET A 293 -15.83 -9.81 -9.54
CA MET A 293 -16.86 -10.59 -10.25
C MET A 293 -16.67 -12.10 -10.14
N ALA A 294 -15.44 -12.59 -10.01
CA ALA A 294 -15.20 -14.03 -9.81
C ALA A 294 -15.69 -14.55 -8.46
N GLY A 295 -15.76 -13.69 -7.44
CA GLY A 295 -16.31 -14.02 -6.11
C GLY A 295 -17.83 -13.91 -6.00
N SER A 296 -18.48 -13.11 -6.86
CA SER A 296 -19.94 -12.86 -6.78
C SER A 296 -20.80 -13.83 -7.59
N LEU A 297 -20.21 -14.67 -8.45
CA LEU A 297 -20.95 -15.65 -9.27
C LEU A 297 -21.27 -16.97 -8.53
N LYS A 298 -20.94 -17.08 -7.23
CA LYS A 298 -21.30 -18.23 -6.37
C LYS A 298 -22.34 -17.90 -5.31
N GLY A 299 -23.17 -16.85 -5.53
CA GLY A 299 -24.34 -16.52 -4.72
C GLY A 299 -25.63 -16.83 -5.46
#